data_9c15ee3a4d8751cf265af61bec2bca93
#
_entry.id   9c15ee3a4d8751cf265af61bec2bca93
#
_cell.length_a   1.000
_cell.length_b   1.000
_cell.length_c   1.000
_cell.angle_alpha   90.00
_cell.angle_beta   90.00
_cell.angle_gamma   90.00
#
_symmetry.space_group_name_H-M   'P 1'
#
loop_
_entity.id
_entity.type
_entity.pdbx_description
1 polymer ?
#
loop_
_entity_poly.entity_id
_entity_poly.type
_entity_poly.pdbx_seq_one_letter_code
_entity_poly.pdbx_strand_id
1 'polypeptide(L)'
;MADVRLPGTLTPLFSGLARRTDVNARTVGEAIERLNEQWPGLRDRLCEPGPQLRRNIHVYVDRERAALDTKLEPRSRVHVVAAISGG
;
A
#
# COMPACT_ATOMS: atom_id res chain seq x y z
N MET A 1 6.63 -11.41 7.93
CA MET A 1 6.34 -10.48 6.83
C MET A 1 4.89 -10.07 6.85
N ALA A 2 4.64 -8.83 6.50
CA ALA A 2 3.27 -8.36 6.38
C ALA A 2 2.67 -8.79 5.04
N ASP A 3 1.41 -9.17 5.07
CA ASP A 3 0.66 -9.56 3.87
C ASP A 3 -0.01 -8.29 3.32
N VAL A 4 0.47 -7.80 2.18
CA VAL A 4 -0.04 -6.58 1.57
C VAL A 4 -0.96 -6.93 0.41
N ARG A 5 -2.17 -6.41 0.46
CA ARG A 5 -3.14 -6.56 -0.62
C ARG A 5 -3.32 -5.23 -1.33
N LEU A 6 -3.16 -5.26 -2.64
CA LEU A 6 -3.21 -4.08 -3.48
C LEU A 6 -4.50 -4.03 -4.30
N PRO A 7 -4.97 -2.82 -4.66
CA PRO A 7 -6.19 -2.72 -5.46
C PRO A 7 -5.98 -3.31 -6.87
N GLY A 8 -7.01 -3.95 -7.37
CA GLY A 8 -6.95 -4.55 -8.69
C GLY A 8 -6.79 -3.56 -9.83
N THR A 9 -7.06 -2.30 -9.57
CA THR A 9 -6.84 -1.23 -10.56
C THR A 9 -5.38 -0.84 -10.67
N LEU A 10 -4.56 -1.19 -9.67
CA LEU A 10 -3.16 -0.83 -9.63
C LEU A 10 -2.27 -1.88 -10.29
N THR A 11 -2.56 -3.14 -10.07
CA THR A 11 -1.67 -4.23 -10.53
C THR A 11 -1.44 -4.26 -12.03
N PRO A 12 -2.43 -3.95 -12.90
CA PRO A 12 -2.16 -3.94 -14.33
C PRO A 12 -1.16 -2.88 -14.78
N LEU A 13 -0.91 -1.89 -13.95
CA LEU A 13 0.02 -0.81 -14.30
C LEU A 13 1.48 -1.19 -14.10
N PHE A 14 1.75 -2.32 -13.44
CA PHE A 14 3.11 -2.74 -13.13
C PHE A 14 3.29 -4.21 -13.49
N SER A 15 4.27 -4.49 -14.34
CA SER A 15 4.54 -5.85 -14.78
C SER A 15 4.99 -6.73 -13.60
N GLY A 16 4.34 -7.86 -13.45
CA GLY A 16 4.70 -8.81 -12.40
C GLY A 16 4.16 -8.49 -11.02
N LEU A 17 3.41 -7.41 -10.88
CA LEU A 17 2.84 -7.05 -9.58
C LEU A 17 1.58 -7.88 -9.31
N ALA A 18 1.59 -8.63 -8.22
CA ALA A 18 0.42 -9.39 -7.78
C ALA A 18 -0.42 -8.56 -6.83
N ARG A 19 -1.72 -8.86 -6.76
CA ARG A 19 -2.62 -8.18 -5.84
C ARG A 19 -2.29 -8.46 -4.39
N ARG A 20 -1.60 -9.55 -4.12
CA ARG A 20 -1.22 -9.96 -2.78
C ARG A 20 0.26 -10.27 -2.77
N THR A 21 1.00 -9.62 -1.90
CA THR A 21 2.44 -9.79 -1.81
C THR A 21 2.89 -9.66 -0.36
N ASP A 22 3.94 -10.38 -0.01
CA ASP A 22 4.53 -10.30 1.33
C ASP A 22 5.66 -9.27 1.32
N VAL A 23 5.66 -8.43 2.34
CA VAL A 23 6.66 -7.36 2.46
C VAL A 23 7.22 -7.35 3.87
N ASN A 24 8.53 -7.24 3.98
CA ASN A 24 9.20 -7.10 5.27
C ASN A 24 9.31 -5.60 5.58
N ALA A 25 8.45 -5.11 6.46
CA ALA A 25 8.39 -3.70 6.80
C ALA A 25 7.88 -3.50 8.22
N ARG A 26 8.28 -2.41 8.83
CA ARG A 26 7.88 -2.06 10.20
C ARG A 26 6.72 -1.07 10.24
N THR A 27 6.48 -0.36 9.16
CA THR A 27 5.38 0.59 9.05
C THR A 27 4.75 0.47 7.68
N VAL A 28 3.55 1.04 7.54
CA VAL A 28 2.87 1.08 6.25
C VAL A 28 3.73 1.82 5.22
N GLY A 29 4.31 2.96 5.62
CA GLY A 29 5.16 3.73 4.72
C GLY A 29 6.38 2.94 4.25
N GLU A 30 7.01 2.18 5.15
CA GLU A 30 8.15 1.35 4.78
C GLU A 30 7.73 0.25 3.81
N ALA A 31 6.54 -0.33 4.01
CA ALA A 31 6.02 -1.35 3.09
C ALA A 31 5.86 -0.78 1.69
N ILE A 32 5.33 0.43 1.58
CA ILE A 32 5.17 1.10 0.29
C ILE A 32 6.54 1.38 -0.34
N GLU A 33 7.52 1.80 0.45
CA GLU A 33 8.87 2.04 -0.05
C GLU A 33 9.52 0.74 -0.56
N ARG A 34 9.35 -0.37 0.15
CA ARG A 34 9.86 -1.67 -0.28
C ARG A 34 9.24 -2.10 -1.60
N LEU A 35 7.93 -1.91 -1.73
CA LEU A 35 7.25 -2.22 -2.99
C LEU A 35 7.72 -1.32 -4.11
N ASN A 36 7.96 -0.05 -3.81
CA ASN A 36 8.45 0.90 -4.81
C ASN A 36 9.84 0.55 -5.32
N GLU A 37 10.67 -0.09 -4.50
CA GLU A 37 11.98 -0.55 -4.93
C GLU A 37 11.88 -1.61 -6.02
N GLN A 38 10.89 -2.49 -5.93
CA GLN A 38 10.67 -3.54 -6.92
C GLN A 38 9.85 -3.07 -8.11
N TRP A 39 8.92 -2.16 -7.87
CA TRP A 39 8.05 -1.62 -8.92
C TRP A 39 8.10 -0.09 -8.86
N PRO A 40 9.14 0.52 -9.46
CA PRO A 40 9.30 1.98 -9.43
C PRO A 40 8.06 2.71 -9.96
N GLY A 41 7.64 3.72 -9.23
CA GLY A 41 6.43 4.45 -9.53
C GLY A 41 5.22 4.03 -8.71
N LEU A 42 5.32 2.90 -8.01
CA LEU A 42 4.21 2.40 -7.20
C LEU A 42 3.86 3.38 -6.08
N ARG A 43 4.88 3.91 -5.40
CA ARG A 43 4.66 4.87 -4.32
C ARG A 43 3.91 6.11 -4.83
N ASP A 44 4.24 6.57 -6.02
CA ASP A 44 3.60 7.77 -6.58
C ASP A 44 2.12 7.55 -6.89
N ARG A 45 1.72 6.29 -7.07
CA ARG A 45 0.31 5.96 -7.28
C ARG A 45 -0.48 5.96 -5.97
N LEU A 46 0.19 5.69 -4.86
CA LEU A 46 -0.45 5.59 -3.56
C LEU A 46 -0.27 6.83 -2.71
N CYS A 47 0.79 7.59 -2.94
CA CYS A 47 1.16 8.73 -2.10
C CYS A 47 1.35 9.98 -2.92
N GLU A 48 1.23 11.11 -2.25
CA GLU A 48 1.56 12.40 -2.81
C GLU A 48 2.63 13.05 -1.92
N PRO A 49 3.30 14.12 -2.41
CA PRO A 49 4.34 14.80 -1.63
C PRO A 49 3.82 15.25 -0.28
N GLY A 50 4.71 15.14 0.70
CA GLY A 50 4.35 15.52 2.05
C GLY A 50 5.04 14.69 3.12
N PRO A 51 5.33 13.38 2.98
CA PRO A 51 4.58 12.37 2.23
C PRO A 51 3.28 11.99 2.93
N GLN A 52 2.27 11.72 2.16
CA GLN A 52 0.97 11.31 2.69
C GLN A 52 0.22 10.49 1.66
N LEU A 53 -0.72 9.68 2.13
CA LEU A 53 -1.54 8.90 1.23
C LEU A 53 -2.41 9.82 0.38
N ARG A 54 -2.61 9.44 -0.88
CA ARG A 54 -3.51 10.19 -1.74
C ARG A 54 -4.92 10.16 -1.17
N ARG A 55 -5.70 11.18 -1.47
CA ARG A 55 -7.05 11.34 -0.93
C ARG A 55 -7.95 10.14 -1.18
N ASN A 56 -7.81 9.49 -2.32
CA ASN A 56 -8.63 8.34 -2.68
C ASN A 56 -8.01 7.01 -2.29
N ILE A 57 -6.88 7.02 -1.59
CA ILE A 57 -6.23 5.80 -1.13
C ILE A 57 -6.43 5.64 0.36
N HIS A 58 -6.95 4.49 0.75
CA HIS A 58 -7.16 4.14 2.14
C HIS A 58 -6.41 2.87 2.47
N VAL A 59 -5.75 2.86 3.61
CA VAL A 59 -5.01 1.68 4.07
C VAL A 59 -5.61 1.19 5.37
N TYR A 60 -5.80 -0.11 5.45
CA TYR A 60 -6.29 -0.76 6.67
C TYR A 60 -5.25 -1.79 7.11
N VAL A 61 -4.90 -1.78 8.39
CA VAL A 61 -4.03 -2.77 8.99
C VAL A 61 -4.86 -3.56 9.97
N ASP A 62 -4.99 -4.87 9.71
CA ASP A 62 -5.79 -5.77 10.53
C ASP A 62 -7.19 -5.21 10.76
N ARG A 63 -7.79 -4.67 9.69
CA ARG A 63 -9.14 -4.12 9.63
C ARG A 63 -9.32 -2.75 10.26
N GLU A 64 -8.23 -2.14 10.73
CA GLU A 64 -8.30 -0.79 11.30
C GLU A 64 -7.71 0.23 10.34
N ARG A 65 -8.34 1.40 10.26
CA ARG A 65 -7.85 2.48 9.42
C ARG A 65 -6.42 2.84 9.85
N ALA A 66 -5.54 3.00 8.88
CA ALA A 66 -4.13 3.22 9.13
C ALA A 66 -3.59 4.41 8.34
N ALA A 67 -2.41 4.87 8.73
CA ALA A 67 -1.66 5.92 8.07
C ALA A 67 -0.27 5.40 7.73
N LEU A 68 0.55 6.23 7.11
CA LEU A 68 1.90 5.82 6.72
C LEU A 68 2.77 5.45 7.92
N ASP A 69 2.56 6.10 9.06
CA ASP A 69 3.34 5.84 10.27
C ASP A 69 2.79 4.70 11.13
N THR A 70 1.69 4.08 10.71
CA THR A 70 1.13 2.96 11.45
C THR A 70 2.11 1.79 11.47
N LYS A 71 2.39 1.26 12.66
CA LYS A 71 3.32 0.16 12.83
C LYS A 71 2.72 -1.17 12.40
N LEU A 72 3.56 -2.01 11.82
CA LEU A 72 3.17 -3.35 11.38
C LEU A 72 3.79 -4.40 12.27
N GLU A 73 3.01 -5.41 12.60
CA GLU A 73 3.49 -6.62 13.25
C GLU A 73 3.92 -7.62 12.19
N PRO A 74 4.69 -8.66 12.54
CA PRO A 74 5.20 -9.60 11.54
C PRO A 74 4.15 -10.26 10.66
N ARG A 75 2.92 -10.38 11.14
CA ARG A 75 1.85 -11.02 10.37
C ARG A 75 0.69 -10.08 10.08
N SER A 76 0.93 -8.79 10.13
CA SER A 76 -0.11 -7.81 9.84
C SER A 76 -0.64 -7.99 8.43
N ARG A 77 -1.94 -7.77 8.30
CA ARG A 77 -2.59 -7.75 6.99
C ARG A 77 -2.81 -6.30 6.62
N VAL A 78 -2.17 -5.89 5.53
CA VAL A 78 -2.28 -4.52 5.03
C VAL A 78 -3.16 -4.54 3.80
N HIS A 79 -4.27 -3.83 3.86
CA HIS A 79 -5.20 -3.77 2.74
C HIS A 79 -5.24 -2.36 2.20
N VAL A 80 -4.75 -2.20 0.98
CA VAL A 80 -4.75 -0.91 0.29
C VAL A 80 -5.97 -0.85 -0.61
N VAL A 81 -6.79 0.16 -0.41
CA VAL A 81 -8.06 0.33 -1.13
C VAL A 81 -8.02 1.62 -1.91
N ALA A 82 -8.35 1.54 -3.19
CA ALA A 82 -8.52 2.73 -4.02
C ALA A 82 -10.01 3.04 -4.11
N ALA A 83 -10.44 4.11 -3.46
CA ALA A 83 -11.82 4.53 -3.52
C ALA A 83 -12.07 5.20 -4.86
N ILE A 84 -13.09 4.77 -5.55
CA ILE A 84 -13.50 5.42 -6.80
C ILE A 84 -14.28 6.66 -6.39
N SER A 85 -13.74 7.81 -6.71
CA SER A 85 -14.45 9.05 -6.45
C SER A 85 -15.56 9.14 -7.50
N GLY A 86 -16.64 8.89 -7.11
CA GLY A 86 -17.61 8.98 -7.99
C GLY A 86 -18.50 9.59 -8.21
N GLY A 87 -17.99 9.69 -7.82
CA GLY A 87 -18.91 9.93 -8.29
C GLY A 87 -19.77 10.44 -8.16
#